data_266280b028b4f93235acc4b885fad389
#
_entry.id   266280b028b4f93235acc4b885fad389
#
_cell.length_a   1.000
_cell.length_b   1.000
_cell.length_c   1.000
_cell.angle_alpha   90.00
_cell.angle_beta   90.00
_cell.angle_gamma   90.00
#
_symmetry.space_group_name_H-M   'P 1'
#
loop_
_entity.id
_entity.type
_entity.pdbx_description
1 polymer ?
#
loop_
_entity_poly.entity_id
_entity_poly.type
_entity_poly.pdbx_seq_one_letter_code
_entity_poly.pdbx_strand_id
1 'polypeptide(L)'
;MLWHQKQPENPLVLASGRKKDRKRQRSIMWKKRGKKLAQKRKKIGIAAAAVIVAAAGSTLIYHNLPQTKVEKQLTLAAKYMTEMNYLEAQEAYTEALSIDEGSVRAYRGLADDYAAQGQLDEAAEILHQGYETTQSEILLQNYCATVLNSVVEHVNEKTAGLDDIRSCFTVLESDPDHESVRSVLESCVEQITVQEDTASLMLDELDGTSDFDEYADVAEKLLGLAEKDSS
;
A
#
# COMPACT_ATOMS: atom_id res chain seq x y z
N MET A 1 -65.77 23.32 -6.23
CA MET A 1 -64.87 22.31 -5.59
C MET A 1 -63.98 21.70 -6.65
N LEU A 2 -62.74 22.19 -6.78
CA LEU A 2 -61.78 21.71 -7.75
C LEU A 2 -60.84 20.71 -7.03
N TRP A 3 -60.95 19.43 -7.40
CA TRP A 3 -60.05 18.39 -6.95
C TRP A 3 -58.75 18.47 -7.79
N HIS A 4 -57.66 18.91 -7.11
CA HIS A 4 -56.33 18.75 -7.69
C HIS A 4 -55.87 17.30 -7.54
N GLN A 5 -56.05 16.50 -8.58
CA GLN A 5 -55.41 15.19 -8.68
C GLN A 5 -53.88 15.38 -8.81
N LYS A 6 -53.20 15.02 -7.74
CA LYS A 6 -51.75 14.90 -7.77
C LYS A 6 -51.38 13.74 -8.73
N GLN A 7 -50.76 14.04 -9.85
CA GLN A 7 -50.28 13.02 -10.79
C GLN A 7 -49.24 12.15 -10.10
N PRO A 8 -49.28 10.82 -10.29
CA PRO A 8 -48.27 9.94 -9.71
C PRO A 8 -46.92 10.21 -10.34
N GLU A 9 -45.93 10.48 -9.50
CA GLU A 9 -44.57 10.71 -9.93
C GLU A 9 -44.02 9.48 -10.65
N ASN A 10 -43.38 9.69 -11.81
CA ASN A 10 -42.86 8.65 -12.66
C ASN A 10 -41.79 7.82 -11.90
N PRO A 11 -41.99 6.49 -11.73
CA PRO A 11 -41.10 5.63 -10.97
C PRO A 11 -39.65 5.62 -11.46
N LEU A 12 -39.42 5.93 -12.74
CA LEU A 12 -38.08 6.06 -13.34
C LEU A 12 -37.34 7.30 -12.84
N VAL A 13 -38.06 8.41 -12.60
CA VAL A 13 -37.47 9.64 -12.03
C VAL A 13 -37.10 9.44 -10.58
N LEU A 14 -37.91 8.75 -9.79
CA LEU A 14 -37.63 8.39 -8.41
C LEU A 14 -36.44 7.41 -8.27
N ALA A 15 -36.29 6.49 -9.23
CA ALA A 15 -35.16 5.56 -9.27
C ALA A 15 -33.85 6.26 -9.63
N SER A 16 -33.88 7.22 -10.55
CA SER A 16 -32.72 8.02 -10.95
C SER A 16 -32.27 8.96 -9.83
N GLY A 17 -33.20 9.58 -9.12
CA GLY A 17 -32.95 10.40 -7.93
C GLY A 17 -32.25 9.61 -6.80
N ARG A 18 -32.76 8.39 -6.52
CA ARG A 18 -32.19 7.51 -5.50
C ARG A 18 -30.77 7.05 -5.86
N LYS A 19 -30.44 6.80 -7.14
CA LYS A 19 -29.06 6.49 -7.60
C LYS A 19 -28.13 7.68 -7.41
N LYS A 20 -28.57 8.90 -7.76
CA LYS A 20 -27.80 10.15 -7.56
C LYS A 20 -27.53 10.43 -6.07
N ASP A 21 -28.51 10.24 -5.21
CA ASP A 21 -28.36 10.44 -3.76
C ASP A 21 -27.41 9.41 -3.12
N ARG A 22 -27.48 8.15 -3.54
CA ARG A 22 -26.52 7.12 -3.09
C ARG A 22 -25.07 7.46 -3.52
N LYS A 23 -24.86 7.90 -4.78
CA LYS A 23 -23.53 8.37 -5.23
C LYS A 23 -23.04 9.56 -4.41
N ARG A 24 -23.91 10.54 -4.14
CA ARG A 24 -23.57 11.71 -3.31
C ARG A 24 -23.26 11.34 -1.87
N GLN A 25 -24.03 10.45 -1.25
CA GLN A 25 -23.79 9.94 0.11
C GLN A 25 -22.47 9.14 0.18
N ARG A 26 -22.19 8.30 -0.82
CA ARG A 26 -20.92 7.56 -0.95
C ARG A 26 -19.73 8.53 -1.04
N SER A 27 -19.78 9.53 -1.90
CA SER A 27 -18.71 10.53 -2.05
C SER A 27 -18.44 11.31 -0.75
N ILE A 28 -19.49 11.64 0.02
CA ILE A 28 -19.38 12.31 1.32
C ILE A 28 -18.72 11.38 2.36
N MET A 29 -19.10 10.12 2.37
CA MET A 29 -18.52 9.11 3.26
C MET A 29 -17.03 8.88 2.94
N TRP A 30 -16.67 8.81 1.66
CA TRP A 30 -15.30 8.68 1.19
C TRP A 30 -14.45 9.89 1.58
N LYS A 31 -14.93 11.11 1.33
CA LYS A 31 -14.25 12.34 1.79
C LYS A 31 -14.07 12.38 3.32
N LYS A 32 -15.04 11.87 4.09
CA LYS A 32 -14.90 11.75 5.56
C LYS A 32 -13.89 10.67 5.97
N ARG A 33 -13.86 9.51 5.27
CA ARG A 33 -12.86 8.45 5.49
C ARG A 33 -11.46 8.93 5.09
N GLY A 34 -11.31 9.54 3.93
CA GLY A 34 -10.04 10.12 3.49
C GLY A 34 -9.51 11.18 4.46
N LYS A 35 -10.38 12.08 4.96
CA LYS A 35 -9.99 13.06 6.01
C LYS A 35 -9.58 12.39 7.32
N LYS A 36 -10.26 11.30 7.74
CA LYS A 36 -9.88 10.54 8.95
C LYS A 36 -8.56 9.78 8.76
N LEU A 37 -8.34 9.19 7.57
CA LEU A 37 -7.07 8.55 7.21
C LEU A 37 -5.93 9.56 7.11
N ALA A 38 -6.16 10.70 6.45
CA ALA A 38 -5.19 11.79 6.38
C ALA A 38 -4.87 12.39 7.77
N GLN A 39 -5.88 12.52 8.65
CA GLN A 39 -5.65 12.91 10.04
C GLN A 39 -4.91 11.85 10.86
N LYS A 40 -5.17 10.56 10.61
CA LYS A 40 -4.43 9.46 11.25
C LYS A 40 -2.97 9.46 10.79
N ARG A 41 -2.74 9.60 9.47
CA ARG A 41 -1.38 9.76 8.89
C ARG A 41 -0.67 10.99 9.44
N LYS A 42 -1.33 12.16 9.54
CA LYS A 42 -0.77 13.37 10.17
C LYS A 42 -0.44 13.16 11.66
N LYS A 43 -1.29 12.49 12.44
CA LYS A 43 -1.03 12.20 13.86
C LYS A 43 0.13 11.21 14.04
N ILE A 44 0.21 10.19 13.16
CA ILE A 44 1.35 9.26 13.12
C ILE A 44 2.62 9.99 12.70
N GLY A 45 2.56 10.85 11.68
CA GLY A 45 3.69 11.69 11.26
C GLY A 45 4.15 12.67 12.33
N ILE A 46 3.23 13.28 13.10
CA ILE A 46 3.59 14.18 14.21
C ILE A 46 4.20 13.39 15.39
N ALA A 47 3.67 12.21 15.70
CA ALA A 47 4.25 11.32 16.71
C ALA A 47 5.64 10.82 16.29
N ALA A 48 5.80 10.44 15.01
CA ALA A 48 7.10 10.09 14.43
C ALA A 48 8.08 11.28 14.43
N ALA A 49 7.62 12.49 14.06
CA ALA A 49 8.43 13.70 14.11
C ALA A 49 8.84 14.08 15.55
N ALA A 50 7.98 13.87 16.54
CA ALA A 50 8.32 14.11 17.94
C ALA A 50 9.37 13.11 18.45
N VAL A 51 9.30 11.84 18.00
CA VAL A 51 10.32 10.82 18.30
C VAL A 51 11.65 11.18 17.61
N ILE A 52 11.59 11.66 16.35
CA ILE A 52 12.77 12.11 15.60
C ILE A 52 13.44 13.33 16.27
N VAL A 53 12.67 14.30 16.76
CA VAL A 53 13.22 15.48 17.45
C VAL A 53 13.83 15.11 18.80
N ALA A 54 13.22 14.16 19.52
CA ALA A 54 13.79 13.63 20.77
C ALA A 54 15.07 12.81 20.51
N ALA A 55 15.12 12.06 19.40
CA ALA A 55 16.31 11.33 18.96
C ALA A 55 17.40 12.28 18.43
N ALA A 56 17.05 13.35 17.68
CA ALA A 56 18.00 14.33 17.17
C ALA A 56 18.76 15.08 18.29
N GLY A 57 18.13 15.26 19.45
CA GLY A 57 18.79 15.83 20.62
C GLY A 57 19.89 14.93 21.19
N SER A 58 19.83 13.63 20.99
CA SER A 58 20.85 12.68 21.45
C SER A 58 21.93 12.39 20.40
N THR A 59 21.66 12.65 19.10
CA THR A 59 22.61 12.33 18.01
C THR A 59 23.80 13.28 17.92
N LEU A 60 23.71 14.52 18.47
CA LEU A 60 24.85 15.46 18.49
C LEU A 60 26.03 14.96 19.34
N ILE A 61 25.80 14.01 20.22
CA ILE A 61 26.86 13.45 21.09
C ILE A 61 27.55 12.25 20.42
N TYR A 62 26.89 11.60 19.47
CA TYR A 62 27.37 10.34 18.83
C TYR A 62 28.11 10.53 17.50
N HIS A 63 28.27 11.77 17.02
CA HIS A 63 28.86 12.05 15.70
C HIS A 63 30.34 11.68 15.53
N ASN A 64 31.01 11.22 16.56
CA ASN A 64 32.47 10.93 16.50
C ASN A 64 32.81 9.42 16.39
N LEU A 65 31.83 8.47 16.27
CA LEU A 65 32.13 7.03 16.22
C LEU A 65 31.29 6.17 15.28
N PRO A 66 30.59 6.68 14.26
CA PRO A 66 29.47 5.92 13.73
C PRO A 66 29.80 4.98 12.58
N GLN A 67 30.54 5.43 11.59
CA GLN A 67 30.70 4.67 10.32
C GLN A 67 31.37 3.30 10.50
N THR A 68 32.35 3.19 11.38
CA THR A 68 33.06 1.92 11.63
C THR A 68 32.21 0.91 12.37
N LYS A 69 31.32 1.36 13.25
CA LYS A 69 30.41 0.46 13.97
C LYS A 69 29.28 -0.04 13.10
N VAL A 70 28.66 0.85 12.31
CA VAL A 70 27.64 0.47 11.32
C VAL A 70 28.19 -0.55 10.34
N GLU A 71 29.35 -0.27 9.75
CA GLU A 71 29.97 -1.16 8.77
C GLU A 71 30.33 -2.54 9.38
N LYS A 72 30.72 -2.57 10.64
CA LYS A 72 30.94 -3.82 11.37
C LYS A 72 29.65 -4.60 11.54
N GLN A 73 28.56 -3.97 11.91
CA GLN A 73 27.26 -4.62 12.06
C GLN A 73 26.71 -5.11 10.73
N LEU A 74 26.80 -4.31 9.68
CA LEU A 74 26.41 -4.72 8.32
C LEU A 74 27.21 -5.93 7.81
N THR A 75 28.51 -5.96 8.09
CA THR A 75 29.37 -7.09 7.74
C THR A 75 28.99 -8.35 8.53
N LEU A 76 28.68 -8.19 9.81
CA LEU A 76 28.24 -9.28 10.68
C LEU A 76 26.88 -9.83 10.22
N ALA A 77 25.92 -8.96 9.95
CA ALA A 77 24.61 -9.33 9.44
C ALA A 77 24.71 -10.09 8.11
N ALA A 78 25.50 -9.59 7.16
CA ALA A 78 25.72 -10.28 5.87
C ALA A 78 26.35 -11.68 6.06
N LYS A 79 27.22 -11.86 7.06
CA LYS A 79 27.76 -13.18 7.42
C LYS A 79 26.66 -14.09 7.93
N TYR A 80 25.82 -13.64 8.86
CA TYR A 80 24.71 -14.42 9.40
C TYR A 80 23.71 -14.81 8.30
N MET A 81 23.42 -13.90 7.35
CA MET A 81 22.61 -14.22 6.17
C MET A 81 23.19 -15.39 5.36
N THR A 82 24.50 -15.42 5.13
CA THR A 82 25.14 -16.54 4.40
C THR A 82 25.09 -17.87 5.19
N GLU A 83 24.98 -17.80 6.50
CA GLU A 83 24.85 -18.94 7.41
C GLU A 83 23.38 -19.34 7.66
N MET A 84 22.41 -18.62 7.03
CA MET A 84 20.96 -18.75 7.25
C MET A 84 20.55 -18.55 8.72
N ASN A 85 21.34 -17.79 9.46
CA ASN A 85 21.06 -17.42 10.85
C ASN A 85 20.29 -16.09 10.84
N TYR A 86 19.02 -16.17 10.46
CA TYR A 86 18.18 -14.99 10.20
C TYR A 86 17.96 -14.12 11.43
N LEU A 87 17.74 -14.71 12.59
CA LEU A 87 17.53 -13.96 13.83
C LEU A 87 18.74 -13.09 14.19
N GLU A 88 19.95 -13.66 14.13
CA GLU A 88 21.18 -12.93 14.42
C GLU A 88 21.49 -11.88 13.33
N ALA A 89 21.05 -12.13 12.08
CA ALA A 89 21.16 -11.13 11.00
C ALA A 89 20.25 -9.93 11.26
N GLN A 90 19.00 -10.18 11.65
CA GLN A 90 18.03 -9.13 12.03
C GLN A 90 18.54 -8.28 13.20
N GLU A 91 19.06 -8.93 14.25
CA GLU A 91 19.66 -8.21 15.39
C GLU A 91 20.81 -7.30 14.94
N ALA A 92 21.68 -7.78 14.07
CA ALA A 92 22.82 -7.01 13.58
C ALA A 92 22.40 -5.86 12.65
N TYR A 93 21.39 -6.05 11.77
CA TYR A 93 20.84 -4.95 10.96
C TYR A 93 20.13 -3.92 11.83
N THR A 94 19.36 -4.35 12.80
CA THR A 94 18.67 -3.46 13.75
C THR A 94 19.69 -2.65 14.59
N GLU A 95 20.78 -3.27 15.02
CA GLU A 95 21.87 -2.57 15.70
C GLU A 95 22.53 -1.54 14.77
N ALA A 96 22.71 -1.88 13.48
CA ALA A 96 23.21 -0.92 12.49
C ALA A 96 22.30 0.30 12.36
N LEU A 97 20.97 0.10 12.32
CA LEU A 97 19.97 1.16 12.28
C LEU A 97 19.93 1.98 13.57
N SER A 98 20.19 1.37 14.73
CA SER A 98 20.27 2.07 16.00
C SER A 98 21.46 3.06 16.04
N ILE A 99 22.54 2.74 15.30
CA ILE A 99 23.74 3.58 15.18
C ILE A 99 23.57 4.64 14.10
N ASP A 100 22.97 4.28 12.98
CA ASP A 100 22.71 5.16 11.82
C ASP A 100 21.32 4.85 11.25
N GLU A 101 20.34 5.61 11.68
CA GLU A 101 18.94 5.50 11.22
C GLU A 101 18.80 5.79 9.72
N GLY A 102 19.75 6.51 9.11
CA GLY A 102 19.81 6.79 7.69
C GLY A 102 20.45 5.69 6.84
N SER A 103 20.77 4.53 7.40
CA SER A 103 21.49 3.47 6.69
C SER A 103 20.60 2.72 5.70
N VAL A 104 20.57 3.18 4.45
CA VAL A 104 19.88 2.49 3.33
C VAL A 104 20.29 1.02 3.21
N ARG A 105 21.57 0.72 3.46
CA ARG A 105 22.09 -0.66 3.40
C ARG A 105 21.52 -1.55 4.50
N ALA A 106 21.28 -1.01 5.68
CA ALA A 106 20.71 -1.76 6.79
C ALA A 106 19.24 -2.06 6.56
N TYR A 107 18.44 -1.08 6.11
CA TYR A 107 17.05 -1.31 5.73
C TYR A 107 16.92 -2.37 4.64
N ARG A 108 17.72 -2.25 3.57
CA ARG A 108 17.68 -3.23 2.49
C ARG A 108 18.09 -4.63 2.96
N GLY A 109 19.17 -4.72 3.76
CA GLY A 109 19.63 -6.01 4.27
C GLY A 109 18.64 -6.67 5.23
N LEU A 110 17.95 -5.88 6.05
CA LEU A 110 16.89 -6.37 6.93
C LEU A 110 15.67 -6.86 6.13
N ALA A 111 15.29 -6.14 5.09
CA ALA A 111 14.23 -6.56 4.20
C ALA A 111 14.60 -7.82 3.39
N ASP A 112 15.84 -7.92 2.90
CA ASP A 112 16.36 -9.11 2.22
C ASP A 112 16.32 -10.35 3.17
N ASP A 113 16.53 -10.13 4.48
CA ASP A 113 16.42 -11.20 5.49
C ASP A 113 14.98 -11.69 5.65
N TYR A 114 14.02 -10.80 5.80
CA TYR A 114 12.60 -11.16 5.84
C TYR A 114 12.14 -11.85 4.55
N ALA A 115 12.52 -11.32 3.40
CA ALA A 115 12.19 -11.92 2.11
C ALA A 115 12.79 -13.32 1.94
N ALA A 116 14.00 -13.57 2.43
CA ALA A 116 14.62 -14.90 2.42
C ALA A 116 13.85 -15.94 3.27
N GLN A 117 13.05 -15.48 4.22
CA GLN A 117 12.16 -16.30 5.04
C GLN A 117 10.74 -16.42 4.46
N GLY A 118 10.47 -15.83 3.29
CA GLY A 118 9.13 -15.79 2.67
C GLY A 118 8.19 -14.77 3.32
N GLN A 119 8.71 -13.85 4.14
CA GLN A 119 7.96 -12.81 4.84
C GLN A 119 8.00 -11.52 4.01
N LEU A 120 7.30 -11.53 2.85
CA LEU A 120 7.37 -10.42 1.90
C LEU A 120 6.68 -9.15 2.41
N ASP A 121 5.63 -9.29 3.21
CA ASP A 121 4.92 -8.15 3.78
C ASP A 121 5.77 -7.41 4.81
N GLU A 122 6.47 -8.13 5.69
CA GLU A 122 7.41 -7.56 6.64
C GLU A 122 8.61 -6.93 5.92
N ALA A 123 9.09 -7.56 4.85
CA ALA A 123 10.15 -6.99 4.02
C ALA A 123 9.71 -5.66 3.38
N ALA A 124 8.49 -5.58 2.85
CA ALA A 124 7.93 -4.37 2.28
C ALA A 124 7.77 -3.27 3.34
N GLU A 125 7.29 -3.60 4.55
CA GLU A 125 7.17 -2.64 5.65
C GLU A 125 8.53 -2.01 6.03
N ILE A 126 9.57 -2.82 6.12
CA ILE A 126 10.94 -2.35 6.40
C ILE A 126 11.47 -1.42 5.30
N LEU A 127 11.22 -1.76 4.02
CA LEU A 127 11.64 -0.93 2.90
C LEU A 127 10.90 0.40 2.86
N HIS A 128 9.60 0.39 3.14
CA HIS A 128 8.79 1.59 3.23
C HIS A 128 9.24 2.50 4.37
N GLN A 129 9.46 1.94 5.57
CA GLN A 129 10.01 2.68 6.71
C GLN A 129 11.37 3.31 6.37
N GLY A 130 12.23 2.55 5.70
CA GLY A 130 13.53 3.04 5.23
C GLY A 130 13.40 4.18 4.23
N TYR A 131 12.46 4.09 3.29
CA TYR A 131 12.17 5.18 2.36
C TYR A 131 11.65 6.42 3.08
N GLU A 132 10.69 6.28 3.99
CA GLU A 132 10.18 7.43 4.76
C GLU A 132 11.28 8.13 5.56
N THR A 133 12.23 7.38 6.08
CA THR A 133 13.34 7.90 6.87
C THR A 133 14.43 8.55 6.03
N THR A 134 14.78 7.93 4.90
CA THR A 134 15.97 8.30 4.12
C THR A 134 15.66 9.05 2.83
N GLN A 135 14.42 8.97 2.35
CA GLN A 135 13.99 9.44 1.03
C GLN A 135 14.82 8.82 -0.11
N SER A 136 15.28 7.57 0.09
CA SER A 136 16.11 6.87 -0.88
C SER A 136 15.27 6.24 -1.97
N GLU A 137 15.46 6.67 -3.21
CA GLU A 137 14.83 6.10 -4.41
C GLU A 137 15.05 4.58 -4.52
N ILE A 138 16.23 4.10 -4.10
CA ILE A 138 16.53 2.66 -4.10
C ILE A 138 15.62 1.88 -3.17
N LEU A 139 15.29 2.42 -2.00
CA LEU A 139 14.37 1.78 -1.07
C LEU A 139 12.94 1.81 -1.59
N LEU A 140 12.53 2.91 -2.23
CA LEU A 140 11.22 3.00 -2.89
C LEU A 140 11.07 1.94 -3.99
N GLN A 141 12.05 1.83 -4.88
CA GLN A 141 12.04 0.82 -5.95
C GLN A 141 12.01 -0.61 -5.40
N ASN A 142 12.80 -0.89 -4.36
CA ASN A 142 12.77 -2.20 -3.71
C ASN A 142 11.43 -2.46 -3.02
N TYR A 143 10.83 -1.45 -2.38
CA TYR A 143 9.50 -1.53 -1.78
C TYR A 143 8.45 -1.91 -2.82
N CYS A 144 8.37 -1.15 -3.91
CA CYS A 144 7.43 -1.43 -5.01
C CYS A 144 7.62 -2.85 -5.57
N ALA A 145 8.87 -3.26 -5.81
CA ALA A 145 9.16 -4.60 -6.31
C ALA A 145 8.78 -5.70 -5.31
N THR A 146 9.01 -5.50 -4.01
CA THR A 146 8.67 -6.48 -2.98
C THR A 146 7.16 -6.63 -2.81
N VAL A 147 6.43 -5.53 -2.80
CA VAL A 147 4.96 -5.53 -2.76
C VAL A 147 4.39 -6.28 -3.97
N LEU A 148 4.88 -5.99 -5.18
CA LEU A 148 4.41 -6.69 -6.38
C LEU A 148 4.78 -8.17 -6.38
N ASN A 149 5.93 -8.56 -5.83
CA ASN A 149 6.30 -9.97 -5.71
C ASN A 149 5.36 -10.72 -4.76
N SER A 150 4.96 -10.12 -3.63
CA SER A 150 3.96 -10.68 -2.73
C SER A 150 2.62 -10.89 -3.47
N VAL A 151 2.16 -9.88 -4.18
CA VAL A 151 0.93 -9.98 -4.98
C VAL A 151 1.03 -11.08 -6.04
N VAL A 152 2.14 -11.16 -6.76
CA VAL A 152 2.38 -12.22 -7.78
C VAL A 152 2.39 -13.61 -7.14
N GLU A 153 2.92 -13.76 -5.94
CA GLU A 153 2.86 -15.03 -5.19
C GLU A 153 1.40 -15.41 -4.89
N HIS A 154 0.59 -14.49 -4.38
CA HIS A 154 -0.84 -14.72 -4.13
C HIS A 154 -1.60 -15.05 -5.43
N VAL A 155 -1.29 -14.38 -6.55
CA VAL A 155 -1.87 -14.72 -7.87
C VAL A 155 -1.50 -16.14 -8.28
N ASN A 156 -0.25 -16.54 -8.13
CA ASN A 156 0.21 -17.88 -8.48
C ASN A 156 -0.42 -18.97 -7.61
N GLU A 157 -0.61 -18.68 -6.33
CA GLU A 157 -1.24 -19.58 -5.35
C GLU A 157 -2.77 -19.58 -5.43
N LYS A 158 -3.36 -18.69 -6.24
CA LYS A 158 -4.80 -18.46 -6.36
C LYS A 158 -5.44 -18.00 -5.04
N THR A 159 -4.71 -17.25 -4.28
CA THR A 159 -5.14 -16.65 -3.01
C THR A 159 -5.30 -15.13 -3.10
N ALA A 160 -5.09 -14.55 -4.30
CA ALA A 160 -5.20 -13.12 -4.49
C ALA A 160 -6.55 -12.55 -4.03
N GLY A 161 -6.51 -11.43 -3.33
CA GLY A 161 -7.64 -10.77 -2.70
C GLY A 161 -7.68 -9.27 -2.93
N LEU A 162 -8.61 -8.60 -2.24
CA LEU A 162 -8.76 -7.14 -2.33
C LEU A 162 -7.55 -6.39 -1.79
N ASP A 163 -6.82 -6.98 -0.83
CA ASP A 163 -5.64 -6.37 -0.26
C ASP A 163 -4.50 -6.32 -1.29
N ASP A 164 -4.42 -7.30 -2.20
CA ASP A 164 -3.47 -7.31 -3.30
C ASP A 164 -3.73 -6.18 -4.30
N ILE A 165 -4.99 -5.89 -4.56
CA ILE A 165 -5.38 -4.74 -5.39
C ILE A 165 -4.99 -3.43 -4.71
N ARG A 166 -5.24 -3.28 -3.41
CA ARG A 166 -4.79 -2.11 -2.65
C ARG A 166 -3.27 -1.96 -2.69
N SER A 167 -2.55 -3.07 -2.61
CA SER A 167 -1.09 -3.10 -2.73
C SER A 167 -0.62 -2.60 -4.09
N CYS A 168 -1.27 -3.02 -5.18
CA CYS A 168 -0.98 -2.49 -6.51
C CYS A 168 -1.20 -0.97 -6.59
N PHE A 169 -2.30 -0.45 -6.04
CA PHE A 169 -2.55 0.99 -6.01
C PHE A 169 -1.54 1.75 -5.14
N THR A 170 -1.11 1.16 -4.03
CA THR A 170 -0.06 1.76 -3.19
C THR A 170 1.26 1.90 -3.95
N VAL A 171 1.60 0.91 -4.77
CA VAL A 171 2.78 0.99 -5.66
C VAL A 171 2.61 2.13 -6.67
N LEU A 172 1.45 2.25 -7.29
CA LEU A 172 1.18 3.31 -8.28
C LEU A 172 1.13 4.72 -7.67
N GLU A 173 0.66 4.86 -6.45
CA GLU A 173 0.76 6.13 -5.70
C GLU A 173 2.23 6.52 -5.45
N SER A 174 3.11 5.55 -5.35
CA SER A 174 4.53 5.73 -5.07
C SER A 174 5.38 5.86 -6.34
N ASP A 175 5.03 5.09 -7.38
CA ASP A 175 5.67 5.05 -8.70
C ASP A 175 4.59 4.90 -9.79
N PRO A 176 4.01 6.01 -10.28
CA PRO A 176 2.92 6.00 -11.26
C PRO A 176 3.28 5.36 -12.60
N ASP A 177 4.57 5.38 -12.96
CA ASP A 177 5.07 4.86 -14.23
C ASP A 177 5.53 3.39 -14.14
N HIS A 178 5.23 2.68 -13.05
CA HIS A 178 5.70 1.31 -12.83
C HIS A 178 5.08 0.33 -13.83
N GLU A 179 5.88 -0.14 -14.80
CA GLU A 179 5.41 -0.90 -15.97
C GLU A 179 4.66 -2.20 -15.62
N SER A 180 5.07 -2.90 -14.55
CA SER A 180 4.53 -4.22 -14.22
C SER A 180 3.21 -4.18 -13.44
N VAL A 181 2.87 -3.06 -12.82
CA VAL A 181 1.70 -2.97 -11.92
C VAL A 181 0.41 -3.28 -12.64
N ARG A 182 0.24 -2.76 -13.85
CA ARG A 182 -0.99 -2.96 -14.63
C ARG A 182 -1.26 -4.44 -14.87
N SER A 183 -0.26 -5.20 -15.34
CA SER A 183 -0.42 -6.63 -15.63
C SER A 183 -0.67 -7.47 -14.37
N VAL A 184 -0.05 -7.10 -13.26
CA VAL A 184 -0.26 -7.75 -11.95
C VAL A 184 -1.67 -7.46 -11.45
N LEU A 185 -2.11 -6.20 -11.51
CA LEU A 185 -3.45 -5.78 -11.15
C LEU A 185 -4.52 -6.49 -11.98
N GLU A 186 -4.33 -6.58 -13.32
CA GLU A 186 -5.23 -7.34 -14.20
C GLU A 186 -5.33 -8.80 -13.78
N SER A 187 -4.21 -9.43 -13.44
CA SER A 187 -4.18 -10.84 -13.02
C SER A 187 -4.89 -11.04 -11.67
N CYS A 188 -4.75 -10.11 -10.73
CA CYS A 188 -5.50 -10.12 -9.47
C CYS A 188 -7.00 -10.05 -9.74
N VAL A 189 -7.40 -9.08 -10.56
CA VAL A 189 -8.80 -8.87 -10.93
C VAL A 189 -9.41 -10.11 -11.56
N GLU A 190 -8.71 -10.77 -12.50
CA GLU A 190 -9.19 -11.99 -13.14
C GLU A 190 -9.44 -13.14 -12.17
N GLN A 191 -8.66 -13.22 -11.11
CA GLN A 191 -8.84 -14.26 -10.08
C GLN A 191 -9.99 -13.98 -9.13
N ILE A 192 -10.19 -12.72 -8.78
CA ILE A 192 -11.17 -12.31 -7.76
C ILE A 192 -12.58 -12.27 -8.32
N THR A 193 -12.76 -12.11 -9.62
CA THR A 193 -14.05 -11.94 -10.29
C THR A 193 -14.98 -13.17 -10.25
N VAL A 194 -14.60 -14.23 -9.58
CA VAL A 194 -15.46 -15.39 -9.34
C VAL A 194 -16.53 -15.12 -8.26
N GLN A 195 -16.48 -13.97 -7.56
CA GLN A 195 -17.43 -13.62 -6.50
C GLN A 195 -18.05 -12.24 -6.74
N GLU A 196 -19.36 -12.21 -7.00
CA GLU A 196 -20.16 -11.02 -7.31
C GLU A 196 -20.00 -9.90 -6.26
N ASP A 197 -19.97 -10.24 -4.96
CA ASP A 197 -19.78 -9.30 -3.86
C ASP A 197 -18.40 -8.63 -3.89
N THR A 198 -17.40 -9.33 -4.36
CA THR A 198 -16.02 -8.88 -4.45
C THR A 198 -15.82 -7.85 -5.56
N ALA A 199 -16.41 -8.09 -6.73
CA ALA A 199 -16.35 -7.15 -7.85
C ALA A 199 -17.01 -5.80 -7.51
N SER A 200 -18.11 -5.80 -6.76
CA SER A 200 -18.77 -4.58 -6.29
C SER A 200 -17.91 -3.77 -5.30
N LEU A 201 -17.17 -4.45 -4.42
CA LEU A 201 -16.24 -3.81 -3.47
C LEU A 201 -15.03 -3.20 -4.18
N MET A 202 -14.52 -3.87 -5.22
CA MET A 202 -13.42 -3.37 -6.04
C MET A 202 -13.79 -2.09 -6.79
N LEU A 203 -14.99 -2.04 -7.36
CA LEU A 203 -15.50 -0.84 -8.02
C LEU A 203 -15.65 0.33 -7.05
N ASP A 204 -16.04 0.06 -5.81
CA ASP A 204 -16.12 1.06 -4.76
C ASP A 204 -14.72 1.57 -4.33
N GLU A 205 -13.69 0.75 -4.42
CA GLU A 205 -12.30 1.11 -4.11
C GLU A 205 -11.67 1.96 -5.22
N LEU A 206 -11.91 1.58 -6.48
CA LEU A 206 -11.47 2.35 -7.67
C LEU A 206 -12.14 3.72 -7.78
N ASP A 207 -13.41 3.85 -7.41
CA ASP A 207 -14.16 5.13 -7.43
C ASP A 207 -13.59 6.19 -6.45
N GLY A 208 -12.64 5.80 -5.59
CA GLY A 208 -12.01 6.65 -4.57
C GLY A 208 -10.61 7.14 -4.88
N THR A 209 -9.98 6.69 -5.98
CA THR A 209 -8.63 7.11 -6.38
C THR A 209 -8.67 8.39 -7.22
N SER A 210 -7.69 9.28 -7.04
CA SER A 210 -7.65 10.60 -7.68
C SER A 210 -7.04 10.60 -9.08
N ASP A 211 -6.38 9.52 -9.51
CA ASP A 211 -5.72 9.35 -10.81
C ASP A 211 -6.47 8.35 -11.71
N PHE A 212 -7.72 8.62 -11.90
CA PHE A 212 -8.67 7.70 -12.51
C PHE A 212 -8.46 7.46 -14.02
N ASP A 213 -7.87 8.40 -14.74
CA ASP A 213 -7.76 8.31 -16.21
C ASP A 213 -6.83 7.16 -16.65
N GLU A 214 -5.85 6.81 -15.85
CA GLU A 214 -4.88 5.75 -16.14
C GLU A 214 -5.40 4.34 -15.82
N TYR A 215 -6.39 4.27 -14.91
CA TYR A 215 -7.04 3.02 -14.47
C TYR A 215 -8.42 2.79 -15.08
N ALA A 216 -8.88 3.68 -15.93
CA ALA A 216 -10.20 3.57 -16.60
C ALA A 216 -10.34 2.23 -17.34
N ASP A 217 -9.28 1.78 -18.02
CA ASP A 217 -9.27 0.49 -18.72
C ASP A 217 -9.44 -0.71 -17.77
N VAL A 218 -8.84 -0.64 -16.57
CA VAL A 218 -8.94 -1.70 -15.56
C VAL A 218 -10.31 -1.65 -14.89
N ALA A 219 -10.82 -0.44 -14.63
CA ALA A 219 -12.17 -0.24 -14.09
C ALA A 219 -13.26 -0.70 -15.06
N GLU A 220 -13.11 -0.45 -16.39
CA GLU A 220 -14.03 -0.96 -17.41
C GLU A 220 -13.99 -2.49 -17.51
N LYS A 221 -12.80 -3.10 -17.40
CA LYS A 221 -12.65 -4.56 -17.37
C LYS A 221 -13.33 -5.17 -16.15
N LEU A 222 -13.18 -4.54 -14.98
CA LEU A 222 -13.86 -4.92 -13.73
C LEU A 222 -15.38 -4.83 -13.85
N LEU A 223 -15.89 -3.75 -14.46
CA LEU A 223 -17.32 -3.58 -14.75
C LEU A 223 -17.84 -4.65 -15.69
N GLY A 224 -17.10 -4.93 -16.77
CA GLY A 224 -17.47 -5.95 -17.75
C GLY A 224 -17.47 -7.37 -17.20
N LEU A 225 -16.68 -7.64 -16.15
CA LEU A 225 -16.66 -8.93 -15.47
C LEU A 225 -17.81 -9.04 -14.46
N ALA A 226 -18.08 -7.98 -13.69
CA ALA A 226 -19.22 -7.91 -12.77
C ALA A 226 -20.58 -8.04 -13.50
N GLU A 227 -20.71 -7.55 -14.74
CA GLU A 227 -21.90 -7.71 -15.57
C GLU A 227 -22.09 -9.14 -16.11
N LYS A 228 -21.00 -9.89 -16.35
CA LYS A 228 -21.05 -11.28 -16.79
C LYS A 228 -21.48 -12.24 -15.69
N ASP A 229 -21.11 -11.97 -14.45
CA ASP A 229 -21.47 -12.78 -13.29
C ASP A 229 -22.95 -12.57 -12.88
N SER A 230 -23.56 -11.46 -13.31
CA SER A 230 -24.97 -11.14 -13.02
C SER A 230 -25.95 -11.65 -14.12
N SER A 231 -25.50 -12.33 -15.15
CA SER A 231 -26.30 -12.89 -16.26
C SER A 231 -26.30 -14.41 -16.28
#